data_78076a0195c17cc8d3bea14277aa7905
#
_entry.id   78076a0195c17cc8d3bea14277aa7905
#
_cell.length_a   1.000
_cell.length_b   1.000
_cell.length_c   1.000
_cell.angle_alpha   90.00
_cell.angle_beta   90.00
_cell.angle_gamma   90.00
#
_symmetry.space_group_name_H-M   'P 1'
#
loop_
_entity.id
_entity.type
_entity.pdbx_description
1 polymer ?
#
loop_
_entity_poly.entity_id
_entity_poly.type
_entity_poly.pdbx_seq_one_letter_code
_entity_poly.pdbx_strand_id
1 'polypeptide(L)'
;SLAARGHAEAGAPLPGYTHMKQAEPITFGHWCLAYVEMLLRDADRAAAAILRADECPLGSGALAGTPLPIDRKRLALDLGFSRPTANSLDAVSDRDVACDYLYFGSLLMVHLSRLAEDLIVYSSDEVSIIELPAALATGSSRMPHKKNPDLLELARGHAARAIGDLSGLLTLLKGLPLSYNKDLQLDKEPAFRLADTLDGVLPALAATMATLRFDAARARGRAGAES
;
A
#
# COMPACT_ATOMS: atom_id res chain seq x y z
N SER A 1 6.55 13.01 -2.06
CA SER A 1 8.01 12.86 -1.94
C SER A 1 8.64 12.30 -3.22
N LEU A 2 8.18 11.16 -3.77
CA LEU A 2 8.76 10.54 -4.99
C LEU A 2 8.82 11.49 -6.19
N ALA A 3 7.71 12.14 -6.56
CA ALA A 3 7.68 13.07 -7.68
C ALA A 3 8.64 14.27 -7.48
N ALA A 4 8.69 14.82 -6.27
CA ALA A 4 9.59 15.93 -5.96
C ALA A 4 11.08 15.50 -6.05
N ARG A 5 11.42 14.30 -5.56
CA ARG A 5 12.77 13.74 -5.72
C ARG A 5 13.11 13.46 -7.17
N GLY A 6 12.18 12.84 -7.90
CA GLY A 6 12.36 12.57 -9.31
C GLY A 6 12.57 13.83 -10.14
N HIS A 7 11.92 14.94 -9.78
CA HIS A 7 12.11 16.23 -10.42
C HIS A 7 13.49 16.84 -10.08
N ALA A 8 13.86 16.81 -8.81
CA ALA A 8 15.15 17.39 -8.36
C ALA A 8 16.36 16.70 -8.99
N GLU A 9 16.28 15.40 -9.26
CA GLU A 9 17.36 14.57 -9.81
C GLU A 9 17.03 14.06 -11.23
N ALA A 10 16.17 14.77 -11.98
CA ALA A 10 15.53 14.27 -13.20
C ALA A 10 16.52 13.74 -14.25
N GLY A 11 17.65 14.40 -14.45
CA GLY A 11 18.66 14.03 -15.43
C GLY A 11 19.82 13.18 -14.89
N ALA A 12 19.82 12.85 -13.59
CA ALA A 12 20.92 12.11 -13.00
C ALA A 12 20.94 10.66 -13.49
N PRO A 13 22.04 10.17 -14.12
CA PRO A 13 22.13 8.80 -14.61
C PRO A 13 21.98 7.78 -13.48
N LEU A 14 21.26 6.70 -13.74
CA LEU A 14 21.07 5.57 -12.86
C LEU A 14 21.28 4.29 -13.67
N PRO A 15 22.03 3.29 -13.17
CA PRO A 15 22.13 2.02 -13.86
C PRO A 15 20.77 1.31 -13.85
N GLY A 16 20.24 0.96 -15.03
CA GLY A 16 19.08 0.12 -15.16
C GLY A 16 19.44 -1.36 -15.00
N TYR A 17 18.53 -2.14 -14.45
CA TYR A 17 18.72 -3.57 -14.22
C TYR A 17 17.59 -4.39 -14.82
N THR A 18 17.96 -5.50 -15.47
CA THR A 18 17.05 -6.59 -15.77
C THR A 18 17.69 -7.88 -15.29
N HIS A 19 16.92 -8.81 -14.71
CA HIS A 19 17.45 -10.07 -14.17
C HIS A 19 18.57 -9.89 -13.13
N MET A 20 18.56 -8.78 -12.40
CA MET A 20 19.65 -8.36 -11.49
C MET A 20 21.00 -8.18 -12.19
N LYS A 21 21.00 -8.03 -13.50
CA LYS A 21 22.17 -7.68 -14.32
C LYS A 21 22.00 -6.27 -14.84
N GLN A 22 23.11 -5.53 -14.86
CA GLN A 22 23.12 -4.19 -15.42
C GLN A 22 22.70 -4.23 -16.89
N ALA A 23 21.82 -3.33 -17.26
CA ALA A 23 21.26 -3.17 -18.59
C ALA A 23 21.49 -1.71 -19.08
N GLU A 24 20.57 -1.17 -19.85
CA GLU A 24 20.65 0.19 -20.36
C GLU A 24 20.59 1.23 -19.22
N PRO A 25 21.32 2.35 -19.33
CA PRO A 25 21.22 3.45 -18.36
C PRO A 25 19.81 4.09 -18.42
N ILE A 26 19.29 4.40 -17.27
CA ILE A 26 18.09 5.20 -17.07
C ILE A 26 18.42 6.48 -16.31
N THR A 27 17.43 7.26 -15.88
CA THR A 27 17.64 8.35 -14.94
C THR A 27 16.96 8.08 -13.60
N PHE A 28 17.46 8.71 -12.53
CA PHE A 28 16.82 8.64 -11.22
C PHE A 28 15.39 9.17 -11.27
N GLY A 29 15.15 10.24 -12.06
CA GLY A 29 13.79 10.74 -12.29
C GLY A 29 12.89 9.73 -12.95
N HIS A 30 13.36 9.02 -13.99
CA HIS A 30 12.60 7.97 -14.66
C HIS A 30 12.24 6.81 -13.69
N TRP A 31 13.19 6.38 -12.86
CA TRP A 31 12.96 5.38 -11.82
C TRP A 31 11.91 5.84 -10.79
N CYS A 32 12.01 7.08 -10.28
CA CYS A 32 10.99 7.63 -9.37
C CYS A 32 9.60 7.66 -9.99
N LEU A 33 9.50 8.08 -11.26
CA LEU A 33 8.21 8.18 -11.96
C LEU A 33 7.57 6.81 -12.19
N ALA A 34 8.35 5.74 -12.36
CA ALA A 34 7.80 4.39 -12.44
C ALA A 34 6.99 4.02 -11.18
N TYR A 35 7.46 4.40 -10.00
CA TYR A 35 6.72 4.22 -8.74
C TYR A 35 5.55 5.19 -8.59
N VAL A 36 5.69 6.42 -9.09
CA VAL A 36 4.55 7.36 -9.13
C VAL A 36 3.40 6.77 -9.94
N GLU A 37 3.68 6.18 -11.11
CA GLU A 37 2.67 5.52 -11.94
C GLU A 37 1.97 4.34 -11.22
N MET A 38 2.72 3.55 -10.44
CA MET A 38 2.12 2.49 -9.62
C MET A 38 1.17 3.06 -8.56
N LEU A 39 1.60 4.11 -7.84
CA LEU A 39 0.81 4.73 -6.78
C LEU A 39 -0.42 5.50 -7.32
N LEU A 40 -0.35 6.06 -8.53
CA LEU A 40 -1.52 6.65 -9.19
C LEU A 40 -2.60 5.59 -9.47
N ARG A 41 -2.20 4.43 -9.99
CA ARG A 41 -3.13 3.31 -10.17
C ARG A 41 -3.70 2.80 -8.84
N ASP A 42 -2.95 2.90 -7.74
CA ASP A 42 -3.46 2.55 -6.40
C ASP A 42 -4.46 3.59 -5.90
N ALA A 43 -4.22 4.87 -6.18
CA ALA A 43 -5.19 5.94 -5.86
C ALA A 43 -6.52 5.74 -6.60
N ASP A 44 -6.48 5.35 -7.88
CA ASP A 44 -7.68 5.01 -8.65
C ASP A 44 -8.44 3.82 -8.04
N ARG A 45 -7.72 2.79 -7.56
CA ARG A 45 -8.33 1.65 -6.85
C ARG A 45 -8.98 2.07 -5.54
N ALA A 46 -8.32 2.93 -4.77
CA ALA A 46 -8.88 3.48 -3.54
C ALA A 46 -10.17 4.25 -3.82
N ALA A 47 -10.17 5.14 -4.83
CA ALA A 47 -11.35 5.89 -5.23
C ALA A 47 -12.50 4.95 -5.66
N ALA A 48 -12.22 3.90 -6.40
CA ALA A 48 -13.22 2.92 -6.81
C ALA A 48 -13.76 2.11 -5.61
N ALA A 49 -12.93 1.78 -4.61
CA ALA A 49 -13.36 1.11 -3.39
C ALA A 49 -14.28 2.03 -2.54
N ILE A 50 -13.95 3.31 -2.42
CA ILE A 50 -14.77 4.32 -1.73
C ILE A 50 -16.17 4.42 -2.39
N LEU A 51 -16.23 4.47 -3.73
CA LEU A 51 -17.51 4.53 -4.45
C LEU A 51 -18.38 3.28 -4.22
N ARG A 52 -17.78 2.10 -4.10
CA ARG A 52 -18.53 0.87 -3.78
C ARG A 52 -18.96 0.81 -2.32
N ALA A 53 -18.23 1.45 -1.42
CA ALA A 53 -18.59 1.55 -0.01
C ALA A 53 -19.74 2.54 0.28
N ASP A 54 -20.17 3.32 -0.70
CA ASP A 54 -21.10 4.43 -0.54
C ASP A 54 -22.57 3.98 -0.57
N GLU A 55 -22.88 2.92 0.18
CA GLU A 55 -24.24 2.41 0.41
C GLU A 55 -24.49 2.15 1.89
N CYS A 56 -25.61 2.68 2.40
CA CYS A 56 -25.98 2.56 3.82
C CYS A 56 -26.76 1.27 4.10
N PRO A 57 -26.25 0.34 4.93
CA PRO A 57 -26.97 -0.91 5.25
C PRO A 57 -28.03 -0.73 6.34
N LEU A 58 -28.10 0.41 7.02
CA LEU A 58 -29.00 0.62 8.16
C LEU A 58 -30.47 0.51 7.74
N GLY A 59 -31.26 -0.07 8.63
CA GLY A 59 -32.66 -0.39 8.39
C GLY A 59 -32.88 -1.78 7.80
N SER A 60 -31.81 -2.54 7.52
CA SER A 60 -31.90 -3.94 7.07
C SER A 60 -32.33 -4.90 8.20
N GLY A 61 -32.24 -4.47 9.48
CA GLY A 61 -32.51 -5.31 10.63
C GLY A 61 -31.57 -6.50 10.72
N ALA A 62 -32.07 -7.64 11.20
CA ALA A 62 -31.28 -8.87 11.22
C ALA A 62 -31.16 -9.51 9.83
N LEU A 63 -32.20 -9.39 8.97
CA LEU A 63 -32.24 -9.87 7.60
C LEU A 63 -33.45 -9.38 6.77
N ALA A 64 -34.56 -9.08 7.42
CA ALA A 64 -35.85 -8.84 6.75
C ALA A 64 -36.34 -7.38 6.86
N GLY A 65 -35.46 -6.46 7.17
CA GLY A 65 -35.82 -5.07 7.42
C GLY A 65 -36.20 -4.81 8.87
N THR A 66 -36.90 -3.69 9.12
CA THR A 66 -37.32 -3.28 10.46
C THR A 66 -38.75 -2.80 10.43
N PRO A 67 -39.59 -3.11 11.48
CA PRO A 67 -40.92 -2.55 11.63
C PRO A 67 -40.93 -1.09 12.07
N LEU A 68 -39.80 -0.51 12.43
CA LEU A 68 -39.71 0.90 12.82
C LEU A 68 -39.95 1.80 11.61
N PRO A 69 -40.62 2.94 11.74
CA PRO A 69 -40.90 3.88 10.66
C PRO A 69 -39.66 4.68 10.28
N ILE A 70 -38.64 4.02 9.76
CA ILE A 70 -37.38 4.62 9.38
C ILE A 70 -37.43 4.96 7.88
N ASP A 71 -37.21 6.23 7.54
CA ASP A 71 -36.89 6.63 6.17
C ASP A 71 -35.42 6.30 5.87
N ARG A 72 -35.18 5.17 5.24
CA ARG A 72 -33.83 4.69 4.90
C ARG A 72 -33.10 5.61 3.94
N LYS A 73 -33.80 6.31 3.04
CA LYS A 73 -33.15 7.26 2.13
C LYS A 73 -32.66 8.47 2.89
N ARG A 74 -33.49 9.05 3.76
CA ARG A 74 -33.12 10.17 4.59
C ARG A 74 -31.97 9.79 5.53
N LEU A 75 -32.03 8.62 6.17
CA LEU A 75 -30.99 8.11 7.05
C LEU A 75 -29.65 7.95 6.34
N ALA A 76 -29.65 7.40 5.12
CA ALA A 76 -28.43 7.27 4.32
C ALA A 76 -27.80 8.64 4.06
N LEU A 77 -28.57 9.61 3.61
CA LEU A 77 -28.10 10.99 3.34
C LEU A 77 -27.57 11.69 4.61
N ASP A 78 -28.28 11.56 5.73
CA ASP A 78 -27.90 12.17 7.00
C ASP A 78 -26.58 11.57 7.55
N LEU A 79 -26.24 10.34 7.15
CA LEU A 79 -24.98 9.67 7.48
C LEU A 79 -23.88 9.85 6.44
N GLY A 80 -24.16 10.59 5.35
CA GLY A 80 -23.20 10.89 4.30
C GLY A 80 -23.07 9.83 3.20
N PHE A 81 -23.96 8.83 3.17
CA PHE A 81 -24.04 7.87 2.06
C PHE A 81 -24.92 8.38 0.93
N SER A 82 -24.62 7.99 -0.31
CA SER A 82 -25.42 8.40 -1.47
C SER A 82 -26.78 7.71 -1.55
N ARG A 83 -26.91 6.48 -1.02
CA ARG A 83 -28.15 5.68 -1.06
C ARG A 83 -28.19 4.58 0.01
N PRO A 84 -29.37 4.07 0.35
CA PRO A 84 -29.47 2.83 1.12
C PRO A 84 -29.20 1.61 0.22
N THR A 85 -28.71 0.52 0.84
CA THR A 85 -28.62 -0.80 0.20
C THR A 85 -29.98 -1.28 -0.32
N ALA A 86 -29.99 -2.00 -1.44
CA ALA A 86 -31.23 -2.40 -2.11
C ALA A 86 -31.91 -3.61 -1.49
N ASN A 87 -31.14 -4.56 -0.93
CA ASN A 87 -31.64 -5.83 -0.40
C ASN A 87 -31.11 -6.05 1.02
N SER A 88 -32.03 -6.28 1.97
CA SER A 88 -31.69 -6.43 3.39
C SER A 88 -30.96 -7.73 3.72
N LEU A 89 -31.25 -8.82 3.00
CA LEU A 89 -30.54 -10.10 3.17
C LEU A 89 -29.08 -10.01 2.75
N ASP A 90 -28.83 -9.37 1.62
CA ASP A 90 -27.50 -9.09 1.10
C ASP A 90 -26.74 -8.14 2.03
N ALA A 91 -27.35 -7.02 2.38
CA ALA A 91 -26.72 -5.96 3.18
C ALA A 91 -26.20 -6.42 4.56
N VAL A 92 -26.81 -7.43 5.18
CA VAL A 92 -26.36 -7.95 6.49
C VAL A 92 -25.23 -8.96 6.37
N SER A 93 -24.99 -9.52 5.18
CA SER A 93 -23.94 -10.50 4.90
C SER A 93 -22.80 -9.96 4.04
N ASP A 94 -23.03 -8.90 3.29
CA ASP A 94 -22.03 -8.29 2.40
C ASP A 94 -20.76 -7.89 3.16
N ARG A 95 -19.62 -8.26 2.58
CA ARG A 95 -18.29 -7.89 3.01
C ARG A 95 -17.40 -7.51 1.81
N ASP A 96 -18.00 -7.26 0.66
CA ASP A 96 -17.27 -6.88 -0.55
C ASP A 96 -16.48 -5.59 -0.32
N VAL A 97 -17.04 -4.65 0.46
CA VAL A 97 -16.34 -3.42 0.87
C VAL A 97 -15.02 -3.72 1.62
N ALA A 98 -15.05 -4.69 2.53
CA ALA A 98 -13.85 -5.10 3.26
C ALA A 98 -12.85 -5.82 2.34
N CYS A 99 -13.33 -6.64 1.40
CA CYS A 99 -12.50 -7.28 0.38
C CYS A 99 -11.87 -6.25 -0.56
N ASP A 100 -12.62 -5.27 -1.03
CA ASP A 100 -12.11 -4.19 -1.88
C ASP A 100 -11.03 -3.37 -1.18
N TYR A 101 -11.24 -3.04 0.10
CA TYR A 101 -10.27 -2.33 0.92
C TYR A 101 -8.98 -3.15 1.10
N LEU A 102 -9.10 -4.44 1.44
CA LEU A 102 -7.96 -5.32 1.59
C LEU A 102 -7.26 -5.58 0.25
N TYR A 103 -7.99 -5.67 -0.87
CA TYR A 103 -7.39 -5.80 -2.20
C TYR A 103 -6.59 -4.56 -2.59
N PHE A 104 -7.19 -3.38 -2.43
CA PHE A 104 -6.49 -2.10 -2.63
C PHE A 104 -5.21 -2.05 -1.80
N GLY A 105 -5.31 -2.28 -0.50
CA GLY A 105 -4.18 -2.19 0.41
C GLY A 105 -3.12 -3.25 0.16
N SER A 106 -3.51 -4.48 -0.20
CA SER A 106 -2.56 -5.54 -0.56
C SER A 106 -1.73 -5.17 -1.79
N LEU A 107 -2.36 -4.63 -2.83
CA LEU A 107 -1.65 -4.25 -4.05
C LEU A 107 -0.78 -3.00 -3.84
N LEU A 108 -1.26 -2.02 -3.07
CA LEU A 108 -0.44 -0.90 -2.62
C LEU A 108 0.80 -1.38 -1.86
N MET A 109 0.64 -2.30 -0.91
CA MET A 109 1.77 -2.87 -0.16
C MET A 109 2.74 -3.66 -1.05
N VAL A 110 2.27 -4.32 -2.11
CA VAL A 110 3.14 -4.94 -3.14
C VAL A 110 3.99 -3.88 -3.84
N HIS A 111 3.42 -2.75 -4.23
CA HIS A 111 4.17 -1.66 -4.88
C HIS A 111 5.18 -1.02 -3.92
N LEU A 112 4.79 -0.79 -2.67
CA LEU A 112 5.68 -0.29 -1.62
C LEU A 112 6.80 -1.28 -1.27
N SER A 113 6.51 -2.58 -1.29
CA SER A 113 7.52 -3.65 -1.12
C SER A 113 8.56 -3.63 -2.25
N ARG A 114 8.15 -3.41 -3.49
CA ARG A 114 9.06 -3.28 -4.64
C ARG A 114 9.94 -2.03 -4.52
N LEU A 115 9.36 -0.89 -4.12
CA LEU A 115 10.13 0.32 -3.83
C LEU A 115 11.17 0.07 -2.72
N ALA A 116 10.75 -0.60 -1.64
CA ALA A 116 11.64 -0.94 -0.54
C ALA A 116 12.79 -1.85 -1.00
N GLU A 117 12.51 -2.86 -1.85
CA GLU A 117 13.52 -3.75 -2.41
C GLU A 117 14.55 -3.01 -3.25
N ASP A 118 14.13 -2.15 -4.17
CA ASP A 118 15.04 -1.33 -4.98
C ASP A 118 15.93 -0.44 -4.09
N LEU A 119 15.34 0.18 -3.05
CA LEU A 119 16.10 1.00 -2.10
C LEU A 119 17.13 0.18 -1.31
N ILE A 120 16.79 -1.06 -0.93
CA ILE A 120 17.72 -1.99 -0.27
C ILE A 120 18.87 -2.33 -1.22
N VAL A 121 18.57 -2.71 -2.45
CA VAL A 121 19.59 -3.05 -3.46
C VAL A 121 20.50 -1.85 -3.72
N TYR A 122 19.92 -0.66 -3.93
CA TYR A 122 20.69 0.54 -4.22
C TYR A 122 21.50 1.08 -3.02
N SER A 123 21.12 0.72 -1.80
CA SER A 123 21.86 1.05 -0.57
C SER A 123 22.80 -0.04 -0.10
N SER A 124 22.84 -1.21 -0.75
CA SER A 124 23.75 -2.29 -0.39
C SER A 124 25.22 -1.89 -0.56
N ASP A 125 26.11 -2.55 0.15
CA ASP A 125 27.57 -2.29 0.08
C ASP A 125 28.11 -2.50 -1.34
N GLU A 126 27.54 -3.44 -2.10
CA GLU A 126 27.92 -3.75 -3.47
C GLU A 126 27.50 -2.66 -4.46
N VAL A 127 26.37 -2.00 -4.24
CA VAL A 127 25.83 -0.97 -5.15
C VAL A 127 26.15 0.44 -4.64
N SER A 128 25.76 0.76 -3.43
CA SER A 128 26.09 1.99 -2.68
C SER A 128 25.83 3.31 -3.42
N ILE A 129 24.76 3.41 -4.19
CA ILE A 129 24.34 4.64 -4.89
C ILE A 129 23.30 5.44 -4.12
N ILE A 130 22.71 4.83 -3.10
CA ILE A 130 21.80 5.47 -2.15
C ILE A 130 22.37 5.28 -0.74
N GLU A 131 22.34 6.33 0.06
CA GLU A 131 22.59 6.26 1.49
C GLU A 131 21.29 6.53 2.25
N LEU A 132 20.90 5.57 3.10
CA LEU A 132 19.72 5.72 3.94
C LEU A 132 20.02 6.67 5.11
N PRO A 133 19.03 7.50 5.52
CA PRO A 133 19.21 8.40 6.66
C PRO A 133 19.41 7.59 7.95
N ALA A 134 20.34 8.02 8.79
CA ALA A 134 20.66 7.31 10.04
C ALA A 134 19.47 7.17 10.99
N ALA A 135 18.52 8.12 10.95
CA ALA A 135 17.29 8.08 11.76
C ALA A 135 16.29 7.01 11.31
N LEU A 136 16.45 6.48 10.08
CA LEU A 136 15.54 5.47 9.47
C LEU A 136 16.27 4.14 9.20
N ALA A 137 17.49 4.00 9.74
CA ALA A 137 18.30 2.79 9.67
C ALA A 137 18.71 2.38 11.08
N THR A 138 18.82 1.09 11.32
CA THR A 138 19.23 0.57 12.64
C THR A 138 20.72 0.29 12.65
N GLY A 139 21.41 0.83 13.66
CA GLY A 139 22.82 0.57 13.87
C GLY A 139 23.07 -0.82 14.44
N SER A 140 24.33 -1.27 14.35
CA SER A 140 24.80 -2.48 15.03
C SER A 140 25.67 -2.08 16.22
N SER A 141 25.42 -2.66 17.40
CA SER A 141 26.27 -2.45 18.58
C SER A 141 27.70 -2.97 18.40
N ARG A 142 27.90 -3.95 17.51
CA ARG A 142 29.22 -4.55 17.21
C ARG A 142 29.92 -3.88 16.03
N MET A 143 29.17 -3.21 15.15
CA MET A 143 29.68 -2.60 13.92
C MET A 143 29.09 -1.19 13.76
N PRO A 144 29.72 -0.15 14.33
CA PRO A 144 29.13 1.20 14.41
C PRO A 144 28.79 1.86 13.06
N HIS A 145 29.43 1.42 11.99
CA HIS A 145 29.18 1.96 10.63
C HIS A 145 28.09 1.21 9.88
N LYS A 146 27.62 0.07 10.40
CA LYS A 146 26.57 -0.73 9.74
C LYS A 146 25.23 -0.06 9.93
N LYS A 147 24.58 0.26 8.82
CA LYS A 147 23.21 0.82 8.75
C LYS A 147 22.31 -0.21 8.11
N ASN A 148 21.47 -0.86 8.91
CA ASN A 148 20.54 -1.86 8.41
C ASN A 148 19.29 -1.18 7.86
N PRO A 149 18.73 -1.62 6.72
CA PRO A 149 17.52 -1.07 6.12
C PRO A 149 16.24 -1.65 6.74
N ASP A 150 16.18 -1.80 8.08
CA ASP A 150 15.14 -2.54 8.80
C ASP A 150 13.73 -2.06 8.45
N LEU A 151 13.54 -0.75 8.31
CA LEU A 151 12.25 -0.16 7.92
C LEU A 151 11.79 -0.64 6.54
N LEU A 152 12.71 -0.75 5.60
CA LEU A 152 12.41 -1.24 4.25
C LEU A 152 12.12 -2.75 4.26
N GLU A 153 12.85 -3.51 5.07
CA GLU A 153 12.61 -4.94 5.27
C GLU A 153 11.25 -5.20 5.92
N LEU A 154 10.88 -4.40 6.92
CA LEU A 154 9.56 -4.46 7.55
C LEU A 154 8.44 -4.11 6.56
N ALA A 155 8.63 -3.13 5.68
CA ALA A 155 7.67 -2.82 4.63
C ALA A 155 7.42 -4.03 3.70
N ARG A 156 8.49 -4.77 3.32
CA ARG A 156 8.36 -6.05 2.57
C ARG A 156 7.58 -7.11 3.38
N GLY A 157 7.89 -7.25 4.67
CA GLY A 157 7.21 -8.20 5.55
C GLY A 157 5.71 -7.88 5.71
N HIS A 158 5.36 -6.62 5.86
CA HIS A 158 3.96 -6.18 5.95
C HIS A 158 3.17 -6.41 4.67
N ALA A 159 3.80 -6.37 3.49
CA ALA A 159 3.13 -6.72 2.23
C ALA A 159 2.65 -8.19 2.23
N ALA A 160 3.46 -9.11 2.76
CA ALA A 160 3.05 -10.52 2.88
C ALA A 160 1.84 -10.69 3.81
N ARG A 161 1.79 -9.93 4.93
CA ARG A 161 0.63 -9.96 5.83
C ARG A 161 -0.64 -9.45 5.16
N ALA A 162 -0.56 -8.31 4.46
CA ALA A 162 -1.72 -7.74 3.76
C ALA A 162 -2.31 -8.73 2.73
N ILE A 163 -1.47 -9.43 1.97
CA ILE A 163 -1.90 -10.48 1.04
C ILE A 163 -2.58 -11.63 1.79
N GLY A 164 -1.99 -12.06 2.91
CA GLY A 164 -2.56 -13.11 3.76
C GLY A 164 -3.92 -12.72 4.33
N ASP A 165 -4.10 -11.48 4.74
CA ASP A 165 -5.34 -10.94 5.29
C ASP A 165 -6.46 -10.93 4.24
N LEU A 166 -6.17 -10.50 3.00
CA LEU A 166 -7.12 -10.58 1.89
C LEU A 166 -7.52 -12.03 1.58
N SER A 167 -6.54 -12.91 1.45
CA SER A 167 -6.77 -14.33 1.19
C SER A 167 -7.58 -14.99 2.30
N GLY A 168 -7.29 -14.64 3.56
CA GLY A 168 -8.03 -15.11 4.73
C GLY A 168 -9.49 -14.68 4.71
N LEU A 169 -9.78 -13.41 4.42
CA LEU A 169 -11.15 -12.90 4.33
C LEU A 169 -11.93 -13.57 3.19
N LEU A 170 -11.35 -13.69 1.99
CA LEU A 170 -12.00 -14.39 0.87
C LEU A 170 -12.28 -15.85 1.20
N THR A 171 -11.37 -16.52 1.90
CA THR A 171 -11.55 -17.90 2.34
C THR A 171 -12.66 -18.03 3.39
N LEU A 172 -12.77 -17.06 4.30
CA LEU A 172 -13.82 -16.99 5.30
C LEU A 172 -15.20 -16.86 4.65
N LEU A 173 -15.34 -15.99 3.66
CA LEU A 173 -16.60 -15.69 3.00
C LEU A 173 -17.11 -16.83 2.11
N LYS A 174 -16.19 -17.58 1.49
CA LYS A 174 -16.58 -18.66 0.59
C LYS A 174 -17.42 -19.72 1.32
N GLY A 175 -18.57 -20.05 0.76
CA GLY A 175 -19.43 -21.12 1.27
C GLY A 175 -20.29 -20.76 2.47
N LEU A 176 -20.28 -19.50 2.94
CA LEU A 176 -21.26 -19.04 3.92
C LEU A 176 -22.65 -18.95 3.29
N PRO A 177 -23.72 -19.33 4.04
CA PRO A 177 -25.08 -19.08 3.60
C PRO A 177 -25.40 -17.58 3.69
N LEU A 178 -26.52 -17.19 3.08
CA LEU A 178 -27.02 -15.82 3.15
C LEU A 178 -27.29 -15.38 4.59
N SER A 179 -27.38 -14.06 4.76
CA SER A 179 -27.63 -13.40 6.04
C SER A 179 -26.41 -13.46 6.97
N TYR A 180 -26.60 -13.10 8.25
CA TYR A 180 -25.50 -13.00 9.20
C TYR A 180 -25.11 -14.37 9.77
N ASN A 181 -23.82 -14.65 9.72
CA ASN A 181 -23.18 -15.76 10.41
C ASN A 181 -22.05 -15.23 11.29
N LYS A 182 -21.77 -15.90 12.40
CA LYS A 182 -20.78 -15.45 13.40
C LYS A 182 -19.36 -15.31 12.84
N ASP A 183 -19.03 -16.09 11.82
CA ASP A 183 -17.79 -16.01 11.05
C ASP A 183 -17.47 -14.56 10.59
N LEU A 184 -18.52 -13.83 10.19
CA LEU A 184 -18.40 -12.44 9.70
C LEU A 184 -17.87 -11.46 10.74
N GLN A 185 -17.73 -11.83 12.01
CA GLN A 185 -17.06 -11.00 13.01
C GLN A 185 -15.53 -10.93 12.82
N LEU A 186 -14.96 -11.87 12.11
CA LEU A 186 -13.52 -11.93 11.84
C LEU A 186 -13.07 -10.99 10.70
N ASP A 187 -13.99 -10.28 10.07
CA ASP A 187 -13.73 -9.33 8.97
C ASP A 187 -12.97 -8.07 9.43
N LYS A 188 -13.14 -7.67 10.69
CA LYS A 188 -12.68 -6.38 11.20
C LYS A 188 -11.17 -6.36 11.47
N GLU A 189 -10.66 -7.43 12.07
CA GLU A 189 -9.26 -7.52 12.47
C GLU A 189 -8.29 -7.31 11.29
N PRO A 190 -8.44 -8.00 10.15
CA PRO A 190 -7.58 -7.76 8.99
C PRO A 190 -7.72 -6.35 8.43
N ALA A 191 -8.94 -5.76 8.42
CA ALA A 191 -9.15 -4.41 7.93
C ALA A 191 -8.46 -3.36 8.82
N PHE A 192 -8.59 -3.44 10.14
CA PHE A 192 -7.91 -2.53 11.06
C PHE A 192 -6.40 -2.70 11.02
N ARG A 193 -5.91 -3.94 10.96
CA ARG A 193 -4.47 -4.22 10.84
C ARG A 193 -3.87 -3.64 9.57
N LEU A 194 -4.60 -3.66 8.45
CA LEU A 194 -4.17 -2.99 7.22
C LEU A 194 -4.10 -1.47 7.41
N ALA A 195 -5.10 -0.86 8.05
CA ALA A 195 -5.09 0.58 8.34
C ALA A 195 -3.87 0.97 9.16
N ASP A 196 -3.63 0.30 10.29
CA ASP A 196 -2.46 0.54 11.15
C ASP A 196 -1.13 0.36 10.38
N THR A 197 -1.08 -0.64 9.50
CA THR A 197 0.09 -0.90 8.65
C THR A 197 0.35 0.26 7.69
N LEU A 198 -0.69 0.75 7.01
CA LEU A 198 -0.57 1.87 6.07
C LEU A 198 -0.20 3.17 6.78
N ASP A 199 -0.78 3.42 7.95
CA ASP A 199 -0.47 4.59 8.79
C ASP A 199 0.99 4.61 9.25
N GLY A 200 1.62 3.45 9.41
CA GLY A 200 3.04 3.34 9.71
C GLY A 200 3.95 3.40 8.49
N VAL A 201 3.66 2.59 7.47
CA VAL A 201 4.56 2.38 6.33
C VAL A 201 4.59 3.57 5.38
N LEU A 202 3.44 4.20 5.08
CA LEU A 202 3.38 5.31 4.13
C LEU A 202 4.22 6.52 4.55
N PRO A 203 4.08 7.07 5.78
CA PRO A 203 4.90 8.19 6.22
C PRO A 203 6.38 7.82 6.34
N ALA A 204 6.69 6.59 6.75
CA ALA A 204 8.06 6.12 6.88
C ALA A 204 8.79 6.05 5.52
N LEU A 205 8.16 5.47 4.49
CA LEU A 205 8.70 5.46 3.13
C LEU A 205 8.76 6.86 2.52
N ALA A 206 7.76 7.71 2.80
CA ALA A 206 7.76 9.10 2.35
C ALA A 206 8.92 9.88 2.96
N ALA A 207 9.22 9.70 4.26
CA ALA A 207 10.37 10.29 4.94
C ALA A 207 11.69 9.73 4.38
N THR A 208 11.78 8.43 4.13
CA THR A 208 12.96 7.82 3.49
C THR A 208 13.24 8.48 2.15
N MET A 209 12.25 8.56 1.27
CA MET A 209 12.41 9.20 -0.04
C MET A 209 12.74 10.69 0.03
N ALA A 210 12.25 11.40 1.03
CA ALA A 210 12.55 12.82 1.21
C ALA A 210 13.97 13.07 1.70
N THR A 211 14.55 12.14 2.47
CA THR A 211 15.80 12.38 3.22
C THR A 211 16.97 11.48 2.83
N LEU A 212 16.76 10.45 2.00
CA LEU A 212 17.86 9.64 1.46
C LEU A 212 18.84 10.52 0.67
N ARG A 213 20.12 10.15 0.70
CA ARG A 213 21.15 10.77 -0.15
C ARG A 213 21.38 9.91 -1.38
N PHE A 214 21.31 10.53 -2.55
CA PHE A 214 21.62 9.91 -3.84
C PHE A 214 23.01 10.34 -4.27
N ASP A 215 23.89 9.37 -4.55
CA ASP A 215 25.24 9.59 -5.06
C ASP A 215 25.24 9.55 -6.61
N ALA A 216 25.00 10.71 -7.20
CA ALA A 216 24.91 10.86 -8.65
C ALA A 216 26.25 10.55 -9.35
N ALA A 217 27.39 10.79 -8.71
CA ALA A 217 28.71 10.51 -9.29
C ALA A 217 28.94 8.99 -9.41
N ARG A 218 28.66 8.26 -8.31
CA ARG A 218 28.76 6.79 -8.29
C ARG A 218 27.76 6.15 -9.23
N ALA A 219 26.52 6.65 -9.26
CA ALA A 219 25.48 6.16 -10.15
C ALA A 219 25.88 6.32 -11.63
N ARG A 220 26.46 7.48 -12.01
CA ARG A 220 26.99 7.73 -13.36
C ARG A 220 28.09 6.74 -13.73
N GLY A 221 29.09 6.54 -12.85
CA GLY A 221 30.17 5.59 -13.10
C GLY A 221 29.67 4.15 -13.28
N ARG A 222 28.66 3.74 -12.52
CA ARG A 222 28.04 2.42 -12.67
C ARG A 222 27.15 2.32 -13.92
N ALA A 223 26.50 3.38 -14.33
CA ALA A 223 25.65 3.38 -15.51
C ALA A 223 26.47 3.24 -16.83
N GLY A 224 27.80 3.37 -16.78
CA GLY A 224 28.64 3.39 -17.97
C GLY A 224 28.40 4.64 -18.85
N ALA A 225 27.78 5.67 -18.31
CA ALA A 225 27.54 6.92 -18.99
C ALA A 225 28.85 7.72 -18.95
N GLU A 226 29.63 7.63 -20.03
CA GLU A 226 30.79 8.51 -20.26
C GLU A 226 30.30 9.98 -20.27
N SER A 227 31.09 10.85 -19.70
CA SER A 227 30.87 12.31 -19.58
C SER A 227 30.89 13.03 -20.91
#